data_db6c8216471fffb1c633cb97f1a7513a
#
_entry.id   db6c8216471fffb1c633cb97f1a7513a
#
_cell.length_a   1.000
_cell.length_b   1.000
_cell.length_c   1.000
_cell.angle_alpha   90.00
_cell.angle_beta   90.00
_cell.angle_gamma   90.00
#
_symmetry.space_group_name_H-M   'P 1'
#
loop_
_entity.id
_entity.type
_entity.pdbx_description
1 polymer ?
#
loop_
_entity_poly.entity_id
_entity_poly.type
_entity_poly.pdbx_seq_one_letter_code
_entity_poly.pdbx_strand_id
1 'polypeptide(L)'
;TGGLLYIVHVSCGTTVKRLKECFSKELKSKQIILESCPHYYLFNSEIYKGEEGYLYLMTPPLRPEEERKLLYEQIDFITTIGTDHCPFAKELKNKKYTSEIAMGIGGIQYSFQNMYTEFGRKIISKFTDGPAKAYGLYPQKGSLMVGSYADIVIYDENIKEVINDSESIYDGKSMKGKIEKVFLRGKLIAEKGKVLESKGSYVNRN
;
A
#
# COMPACT_ATOMS: atom_id res chain seq x y z
N THR A 1 -12.42 -0.77 -25.87
CA THR A 1 -12.93 -2.14 -25.72
C THR A 1 -14.06 -2.25 -24.70
N GLY A 2 -14.21 -1.29 -23.78
CA GLY A 2 -15.19 -1.34 -22.71
C GLY A 2 -14.83 -2.26 -21.52
N GLY A 3 -13.65 -2.88 -21.54
CA GLY A 3 -13.18 -3.76 -20.47
C GLY A 3 -12.74 -2.99 -19.20
N LEU A 4 -12.70 -3.68 -18.07
CA LEU A 4 -12.12 -3.16 -16.83
C LEU A 4 -10.59 -3.19 -16.92
N LEU A 5 -9.95 -2.11 -16.47
CA LEU A 5 -8.49 -1.99 -16.43
C LEU A 5 -8.05 -1.68 -15.00
N TYR A 6 -7.18 -2.51 -14.46
CA TYR A 6 -6.53 -2.29 -13.16
C TYR A 6 -5.04 -2.04 -13.40
N ILE A 7 -4.58 -0.83 -13.10
CA ILE A 7 -3.18 -0.42 -13.26
C ILE A 7 -2.51 -0.49 -11.89
N VAL A 8 -1.59 -1.44 -11.73
CA VAL A 8 -0.87 -1.70 -10.47
C VAL A 8 0.32 -0.73 -10.30
N HIS A 9 0.78 -0.57 -9.06
CA HIS A 9 2.02 0.12 -8.65
C HIS A 9 2.33 1.42 -9.42
N VAL A 10 1.33 2.29 -9.59
CA VAL A 10 1.52 3.61 -10.23
C VAL A 10 2.51 4.42 -9.41
N SER A 11 3.67 4.72 -10.00
CA SER A 11 4.80 5.40 -9.33
C SER A 11 4.98 6.86 -9.73
N CYS A 12 4.24 7.35 -10.74
CA CYS A 12 4.49 8.63 -11.40
C CYS A 12 3.26 9.53 -11.36
N GLY A 13 3.39 10.73 -10.78
CA GLY A 13 2.29 11.70 -10.69
C GLY A 13 1.81 12.22 -12.04
N THR A 14 2.74 12.43 -12.99
CA THR A 14 2.42 12.82 -14.36
C THR A 14 1.52 11.79 -15.05
N THR A 15 1.72 10.49 -14.80
CA THR A 15 0.84 9.43 -15.33
C THR A 15 -0.60 9.61 -14.83
N VAL A 16 -0.80 9.85 -13.54
CA VAL A 16 -2.14 10.07 -12.97
C VAL A 16 -2.79 11.32 -13.59
N LYS A 17 -2.02 12.41 -13.71
CA LYS A 17 -2.49 13.66 -14.32
C LYS A 17 -2.97 13.42 -15.76
N ARG A 18 -2.18 12.73 -16.59
CA ARG A 18 -2.53 12.41 -17.97
C ARG A 18 -3.76 11.51 -18.06
N LEU A 19 -3.87 10.50 -17.20
CA LEU A 19 -5.06 9.65 -17.15
C LEU A 19 -6.32 10.44 -16.78
N LYS A 20 -6.22 11.43 -15.88
CA LYS A 20 -7.34 12.33 -15.56
C LYS A 20 -7.77 13.17 -16.77
N GLU A 21 -6.81 13.70 -17.54
CA GLU A 21 -7.09 14.51 -18.72
C GLU A 21 -7.76 13.67 -19.81
N CYS A 22 -7.29 12.47 -20.06
CA CYS A 22 -7.71 11.64 -21.18
C CYS A 22 -8.91 10.71 -20.86
N PHE A 23 -9.02 10.23 -19.60
CA PHE A 23 -9.92 9.15 -19.19
C PHE A 23 -10.71 9.48 -17.92
N SER A 24 -11.13 10.73 -17.76
CA SER A 24 -11.79 11.17 -16.53
C SER A 24 -13.13 10.45 -16.27
N LYS A 25 -13.84 10.03 -17.31
CA LYS A 25 -15.11 9.28 -17.20
C LYS A 25 -14.85 7.87 -16.68
N GLU A 26 -13.87 7.20 -17.24
CA GLU A 26 -13.47 5.83 -16.93
C GLU A 26 -12.90 5.72 -15.49
N LEU A 27 -12.14 6.73 -15.05
CA LEU A 27 -11.67 6.84 -13.65
C LEU A 27 -12.82 7.05 -12.68
N LYS A 28 -13.80 7.91 -13.01
CA LYS A 28 -14.98 8.16 -12.17
C LYS A 28 -15.89 6.94 -12.07
N SER A 29 -16.10 6.24 -13.18
CA SER A 29 -16.92 5.02 -13.23
C SER A 29 -16.22 3.78 -12.66
N LYS A 30 -14.94 3.89 -12.31
CA LYS A 30 -14.08 2.77 -11.88
C LYS A 30 -13.87 1.70 -12.98
N GLN A 31 -14.06 2.06 -14.23
CA GLN A 31 -13.63 1.24 -15.37
C GLN A 31 -12.10 1.18 -15.46
N ILE A 32 -11.42 2.28 -15.08
CA ILE A 32 -9.98 2.33 -14.83
C ILE A 32 -9.77 2.48 -13.33
N ILE A 33 -9.05 1.54 -12.75
CA ILE A 33 -8.67 1.50 -11.34
C ILE A 33 -7.16 1.72 -11.27
N LEU A 34 -6.74 2.64 -10.39
CA LEU A 34 -5.33 2.93 -10.13
C LEU A 34 -4.96 2.43 -8.75
N GLU A 35 -3.91 1.62 -8.69
CA GLU A 35 -3.23 1.23 -7.47
C GLU A 35 -1.87 1.90 -7.40
N SER A 36 -1.47 2.33 -6.20
CA SER A 36 -0.12 2.78 -5.91
C SER A 36 0.41 2.12 -4.64
N CYS A 37 1.65 2.39 -4.26
CA CYS A 37 2.30 1.72 -3.14
C CYS A 37 2.91 2.74 -2.17
N PRO A 38 3.03 2.42 -0.85
CA PRO A 38 3.51 3.36 0.16
C PRO A 38 4.86 3.98 -0.16
N HIS A 39 5.80 3.20 -0.68
CA HIS A 39 7.15 3.65 -0.97
C HIS A 39 7.22 4.79 -2.00
N TYR A 40 6.26 4.91 -2.93
CA TYR A 40 6.21 6.01 -3.89
C TYR A 40 5.76 7.35 -3.30
N TYR A 41 5.19 7.34 -2.10
CA TYR A 41 4.84 8.56 -1.36
C TYR A 41 5.91 8.97 -0.36
N LEU A 42 6.67 8.00 0.16
CA LEU A 42 7.59 8.17 1.26
C LEU A 42 9.04 8.42 0.83
N PHE A 43 9.39 7.97 -0.38
CA PHE A 43 10.76 8.04 -0.90
C PHE A 43 10.79 8.59 -2.32
N ASN A 44 11.92 9.18 -2.70
CA ASN A 44 12.22 9.64 -4.06
C ASN A 44 13.56 9.07 -4.53
N SER A 45 13.91 9.29 -5.78
CA SER A 45 15.11 8.72 -6.41
C SER A 45 16.44 9.25 -5.85
N GLU A 46 16.44 10.33 -5.05
CA GLU A 46 17.67 10.84 -4.42
C GLU A 46 18.29 9.81 -3.46
N ILE A 47 17.46 8.93 -2.87
CA ILE A 47 17.92 7.89 -1.96
C ILE A 47 18.92 6.92 -2.63
N TYR A 48 18.84 6.77 -3.95
CA TYR A 48 19.76 5.91 -4.72
C TYR A 48 21.20 6.39 -4.70
N LYS A 49 21.45 7.66 -4.34
CA LYS A 49 22.79 8.24 -4.24
C LYS A 49 23.49 7.87 -2.92
N GLY A 50 22.76 7.38 -1.93
CA GLY A 50 23.32 6.96 -0.64
C GLY A 50 24.02 5.60 -0.73
N GLU A 51 24.86 5.31 0.26
CA GLU A 51 25.61 4.05 0.36
C GLU A 51 24.69 2.82 0.36
N GLU A 52 23.53 2.91 0.98
CA GLU A 52 22.51 1.85 1.04
C GLU A 52 21.40 2.01 -0.02
N GLY A 53 21.59 2.87 -1.02
CA GLY A 53 20.60 3.11 -2.07
C GLY A 53 20.14 1.85 -2.80
N TYR A 54 21.01 0.83 -2.88
CA TYR A 54 20.70 -0.47 -3.47
C TYR A 54 19.56 -1.21 -2.76
N LEU A 55 19.32 -0.96 -1.46
CA LEU A 55 18.22 -1.56 -0.70
C LEU A 55 16.85 -1.12 -1.20
N TYR A 56 16.77 0.07 -1.79
CA TYR A 56 15.53 0.67 -2.30
C TYR A 56 15.23 0.33 -3.77
N LEU A 57 16.08 -0.48 -4.42
CA LEU A 57 15.85 -0.84 -5.82
C LEU A 57 14.67 -1.80 -5.95
N MET A 58 13.74 -1.40 -6.83
CA MET A 58 12.49 -2.10 -7.14
C MET A 58 12.02 -1.75 -8.56
N THR A 59 11.05 -2.45 -9.05
CA THR A 59 10.42 -2.20 -10.37
C THR A 59 8.91 -2.07 -10.19
N PRO A 60 8.30 -0.92 -10.55
CA PRO A 60 8.89 0.34 -11.05
C PRO A 60 9.78 1.05 -10.02
N PRO A 61 10.80 1.82 -10.47
CA PRO A 61 11.71 2.52 -9.55
C PRO A 61 11.05 3.73 -8.90
N LEU A 62 11.66 4.21 -7.81
CA LEU A 62 11.33 5.50 -7.21
C LEU A 62 11.57 6.63 -8.22
N ARG A 63 10.75 7.65 -8.16
CA ARG A 63 10.78 8.78 -9.10
C ARG A 63 11.44 10.01 -8.46
N PRO A 64 11.85 11.01 -9.29
CA PRO A 64 12.29 12.30 -8.77
C PRO A 64 11.26 12.95 -7.86
N GLU A 65 11.72 13.87 -7.01
CA GLU A 65 10.88 14.50 -5.99
C GLU A 65 9.64 15.21 -6.56
N GLU A 66 9.77 15.79 -7.76
CA GLU A 66 8.66 16.47 -8.46
C GLU A 66 7.53 15.48 -8.77
N GLU A 67 7.87 14.28 -9.24
CA GLU A 67 6.91 13.23 -9.54
C GLU A 67 6.29 12.64 -8.27
N ARG A 68 7.08 12.49 -7.21
CA ARG A 68 6.58 12.07 -5.89
C ARG A 68 5.55 13.06 -5.34
N LYS A 69 5.87 14.36 -5.36
CA LYS A 69 4.95 15.43 -4.92
C LYS A 69 3.67 15.44 -5.74
N LEU A 70 3.80 15.35 -7.06
CA LEU A 70 2.66 15.32 -7.95
C LEU A 70 1.77 14.08 -7.71
N LEU A 71 2.37 12.91 -7.44
CA LEU A 71 1.63 11.70 -7.06
C LEU A 71 0.91 11.88 -5.72
N TYR A 72 1.58 12.50 -4.73
CA TYR A 72 1.01 12.81 -3.43
C TYR A 72 -0.26 13.68 -3.55
N GLU A 73 -0.22 14.72 -4.38
CA GLU A 73 -1.36 15.60 -4.67
C GLU A 73 -2.52 14.87 -5.37
N GLN A 74 -2.23 13.79 -6.09
CA GLN A 74 -3.21 13.02 -6.85
C GLN A 74 -3.80 11.84 -6.05
N ILE A 75 -3.56 11.74 -4.74
CA ILE A 75 -3.99 10.61 -3.90
C ILE A 75 -5.48 10.28 -4.02
N ASP A 76 -6.33 11.28 -4.24
CA ASP A 76 -7.78 11.10 -4.37
C ASP A 76 -8.19 10.30 -5.62
N PHE A 77 -7.33 10.23 -6.64
CA PHE A 77 -7.54 9.43 -7.87
C PHE A 77 -7.04 7.99 -7.74
N ILE A 78 -6.19 7.71 -6.77
CA ILE A 78 -5.75 6.35 -6.45
C ILE A 78 -6.90 5.64 -5.73
N THR A 79 -7.29 4.49 -6.25
CA THR A 79 -8.42 3.72 -5.72
C THR A 79 -7.98 2.77 -4.62
N THR A 80 -6.79 2.18 -4.77
CA THR A 80 -6.27 1.17 -3.85
C THR A 80 -4.81 1.43 -3.53
N ILE A 81 -4.36 1.01 -2.35
CA ILE A 81 -2.95 0.95 -1.99
C ILE A 81 -2.57 -0.52 -1.84
N GLY A 82 -1.71 -0.98 -2.76
CA GLY A 82 -1.04 -2.27 -2.66
C GLY A 82 0.29 -2.14 -1.94
N THR A 83 0.81 -3.25 -1.43
CA THR A 83 2.11 -3.24 -0.75
C THR A 83 3.27 -3.51 -1.69
N ASP A 84 3.01 -4.22 -2.76
CA ASP A 84 4.03 -4.78 -3.65
C ASP A 84 5.17 -5.48 -2.87
N HIS A 85 4.76 -6.23 -1.81
CA HIS A 85 5.66 -6.84 -0.85
C HIS A 85 6.50 -7.94 -1.49
N CYS A 86 7.75 -7.64 -1.74
CA CYS A 86 8.72 -8.54 -2.37
C CYS A 86 10.09 -8.39 -1.69
N PRO A 87 10.24 -8.90 -0.45
CA PRO A 87 11.48 -8.76 0.30
C PRO A 87 12.57 -9.67 -0.23
N PHE A 88 13.80 -9.18 -0.17
CA PHE A 88 15.01 -9.92 -0.46
C PHE A 88 16.05 -9.69 0.63
N ALA A 89 16.85 -10.71 0.92
CA ALA A 89 18.00 -10.57 1.80
C ALA A 89 19.01 -9.55 1.25
N LYS A 90 19.69 -8.81 2.13
CA LYS A 90 20.63 -7.73 1.76
C LYS A 90 21.70 -8.23 0.79
N GLU A 91 22.16 -9.47 0.94
CA GLU A 91 23.19 -10.10 0.09
C GLU A 91 22.74 -10.26 -1.38
N LEU A 92 21.43 -10.42 -1.62
CA LEU A 92 20.86 -10.50 -2.97
C LEU A 92 20.70 -9.10 -3.60
N LYS A 93 20.67 -8.06 -2.80
CA LYS A 93 20.59 -6.68 -3.25
C LYS A 93 21.97 -6.00 -3.34
N ASN A 94 22.92 -6.37 -2.50
CA ASN A 94 24.28 -5.80 -2.52
C ASN A 94 25.13 -6.49 -3.60
N LYS A 95 24.94 -6.07 -4.86
CA LYS A 95 25.65 -6.58 -6.03
C LYS A 95 26.36 -5.45 -6.77
N LYS A 96 27.39 -5.80 -7.53
CA LYS A 96 28.20 -4.86 -8.30
C LYS A 96 27.42 -4.25 -9.47
N TYR A 97 26.60 -5.07 -10.13
CA TYR A 97 25.85 -4.65 -11.33
C TYR A 97 24.35 -4.66 -11.05
N THR A 98 23.65 -3.63 -11.53
CA THR A 98 22.20 -3.50 -11.37
C THR A 98 21.43 -4.71 -11.92
N SER A 99 21.91 -5.34 -12.97
CA SER A 99 21.32 -6.55 -13.57
C SER A 99 21.34 -7.79 -12.65
N GLU A 100 22.16 -7.76 -11.60
CA GLU A 100 22.28 -8.86 -10.63
C GLU A 100 21.49 -8.59 -9.34
N ILE A 101 20.97 -7.37 -9.17
CA ILE A 101 20.26 -6.95 -7.97
C ILE A 101 18.84 -7.49 -8.01
N ALA A 102 18.42 -8.13 -6.91
CA ALA A 102 17.04 -8.52 -6.73
C ALA A 102 16.14 -7.27 -6.56
N MET A 103 15.20 -7.07 -7.50
CA MET A 103 14.35 -5.89 -7.57
C MET A 103 13.06 -6.10 -6.76
N GLY A 104 13.00 -5.53 -5.56
CA GLY A 104 11.84 -5.59 -4.69
C GLY A 104 12.16 -5.16 -3.27
N ILE A 105 11.12 -4.82 -2.52
CA ILE A 105 11.22 -4.37 -1.12
C ILE A 105 10.14 -5.02 -0.27
N GLY A 106 10.40 -5.17 1.02
CA GLY A 106 9.41 -5.55 2.02
C GLY A 106 8.62 -4.34 2.51
N GLY A 107 7.59 -4.56 3.33
CA GLY A 107 6.87 -3.47 3.99
C GLY A 107 5.37 -3.70 4.22
N ILE A 108 4.87 -4.92 4.03
CA ILE A 108 3.45 -5.24 4.26
C ILE A 108 3.00 -4.86 5.67
N GLN A 109 3.83 -5.09 6.68
CA GLN A 109 3.53 -4.82 8.08
C GLN A 109 3.38 -3.32 8.41
N TYR A 110 3.98 -2.43 7.60
CA TYR A 110 4.01 -0.99 7.87
C TYR A 110 3.15 -0.17 6.89
N SER A 111 2.58 -0.82 5.89
CA SER A 111 1.91 -0.18 4.75
C SER A 111 0.78 0.74 5.19
N PHE A 112 -0.19 0.24 5.97
CA PHE A 112 -1.34 1.03 6.42
C PHE A 112 -0.91 2.19 7.32
N GLN A 113 -0.06 1.93 8.32
CA GLN A 113 0.36 2.93 9.30
C GLN A 113 1.16 4.06 8.66
N ASN A 114 2.07 3.75 7.72
CA ASN A 114 2.79 4.75 6.95
C ASN A 114 1.84 5.65 6.15
N MET A 115 0.92 5.05 5.41
CA MET A 115 -0.04 5.82 4.62
C MET A 115 -1.04 6.60 5.49
N TYR A 116 -1.42 6.05 6.66
CA TYR A 116 -2.25 6.77 7.62
C TYR A 116 -1.51 7.97 8.23
N THR A 117 -0.20 7.85 8.44
CA THR A 117 0.65 8.95 8.92
C THR A 117 0.65 10.12 7.94
N GLU A 118 0.77 9.83 6.65
CA GLU A 118 0.82 10.84 5.59
C GLU A 118 -0.55 11.48 5.29
N PHE A 119 -1.61 10.68 5.23
CA PHE A 119 -2.90 11.11 4.68
C PHE A 119 -4.06 11.07 5.69
N GLY A 120 -3.83 10.53 6.90
CA GLY A 120 -4.88 10.38 7.92
C GLY A 120 -6.02 9.48 7.44
N ARG A 121 -7.23 9.80 7.89
CA ARG A 121 -8.42 8.98 7.61
C ARG A 121 -8.79 8.84 6.13
N LYS A 122 -8.31 9.73 5.25
CA LYS A 122 -8.54 9.65 3.80
C LYS A 122 -8.08 8.32 3.18
N ILE A 123 -7.07 7.69 3.80
CA ILE A 123 -6.48 6.48 3.24
C ILE A 123 -7.29 5.21 3.54
N ILE A 124 -8.19 5.23 4.53
CA ILE A 124 -8.91 4.05 5.01
C ILE A 124 -9.63 3.34 3.86
N SER A 125 -10.38 4.08 3.04
CA SER A 125 -11.11 3.49 1.91
C SER A 125 -10.22 2.77 0.92
N LYS A 126 -8.96 3.19 0.78
CA LYS A 126 -7.99 2.61 -0.16
C LYS A 126 -7.39 1.28 0.33
N PHE A 127 -7.63 0.93 1.60
CA PHE A 127 -7.27 -0.35 2.22
C PHE A 127 -8.50 -1.23 2.55
N THR A 128 -9.71 -0.72 2.38
CA THR A 128 -10.95 -1.40 2.80
C THR A 128 -11.93 -1.56 1.65
N ASP A 129 -12.88 -0.65 1.48
CA ASP A 129 -13.92 -0.75 0.46
C ASP A 129 -13.40 -0.52 -0.97
N GLY A 130 -12.33 0.23 -1.14
CA GLY A 130 -11.68 0.42 -2.44
C GLY A 130 -11.24 -0.90 -3.07
N PRO A 131 -10.34 -1.67 -2.45
CA PRO A 131 -9.96 -2.99 -2.96
C PRO A 131 -11.13 -3.98 -2.98
N ALA A 132 -12.04 -3.95 -1.98
CA ALA A 132 -13.20 -4.84 -1.98
C ALA A 132 -14.09 -4.63 -3.21
N LYS A 133 -14.32 -3.38 -3.61
CA LYS A 133 -15.07 -3.03 -4.83
C LYS A 133 -14.30 -3.41 -6.10
N ALA A 134 -12.99 -3.13 -6.12
CA ALA A 134 -12.13 -3.43 -7.27
C ALA A 134 -12.09 -4.93 -7.60
N TYR A 135 -12.12 -5.76 -6.56
CA TYR A 135 -12.06 -7.23 -6.71
C TYR A 135 -13.42 -7.94 -6.66
N GLY A 136 -14.54 -7.21 -6.63
CA GLY A 136 -15.90 -7.79 -6.62
C GLY A 136 -16.23 -8.51 -5.31
N LEU A 137 -15.68 -8.05 -4.18
CA LEU A 137 -15.91 -8.61 -2.84
C LEU A 137 -16.81 -7.73 -1.96
N TYR A 138 -17.14 -6.52 -2.43
CA TYR A 138 -18.03 -5.61 -1.73
C TYR A 138 -19.50 -6.02 -1.98
N PRO A 139 -20.40 -5.98 -0.97
CA PRO A 139 -20.20 -5.51 0.40
C PRO A 139 -19.79 -6.59 1.42
N GLN A 140 -19.56 -7.84 0.99
CA GLN A 140 -19.13 -8.92 1.89
C GLN A 140 -17.85 -8.55 2.65
N LYS A 141 -16.91 -7.90 1.97
CA LYS A 141 -15.68 -7.32 2.52
C LYS A 141 -15.71 -5.79 2.38
N GLY A 142 -14.90 -5.09 3.18
CA GLY A 142 -14.76 -3.63 3.11
C GLY A 142 -15.97 -2.86 3.62
N SER A 143 -16.83 -3.48 4.40
CA SER A 143 -18.05 -2.88 4.98
C SER A 143 -18.28 -3.36 6.41
N LEU A 144 -18.89 -2.49 7.23
CA LEU A 144 -19.38 -2.82 8.57
C LEU A 144 -20.91 -2.97 8.61
N MET A 145 -21.56 -3.21 7.46
CA MET A 145 -23.00 -3.41 7.38
C MET A 145 -23.38 -4.80 7.92
N VAL A 146 -24.61 -4.91 8.40
CA VAL A 146 -25.22 -6.22 8.75
C VAL A 146 -25.20 -7.12 7.52
N GLY A 147 -24.70 -8.36 7.68
CA GLY A 147 -24.52 -9.32 6.58
C GLY A 147 -23.12 -9.32 5.97
N SER A 148 -22.27 -8.31 6.24
CA SER A 148 -20.87 -8.36 5.85
C SER A 148 -20.06 -9.25 6.78
N TYR A 149 -18.93 -9.78 6.30
CA TYR A 149 -17.99 -10.47 7.17
C TYR A 149 -17.42 -9.53 8.24
N ALA A 150 -17.39 -9.99 9.48
CA ALA A 150 -16.79 -9.27 10.59
C ALA A 150 -15.26 -9.33 10.56
N ASP A 151 -14.68 -8.81 9.47
CA ASP A 151 -13.24 -8.61 9.30
C ASP A 151 -12.92 -7.18 9.71
N ILE A 152 -12.48 -7.01 10.95
CA ILE A 152 -12.43 -5.71 11.62
C ILE A 152 -11.03 -5.49 12.19
N VAL A 153 -10.49 -4.30 11.93
CA VAL A 153 -9.25 -3.81 12.56
C VAL A 153 -9.61 -2.71 13.56
N ILE A 154 -9.16 -2.86 14.79
CA ILE A 154 -9.21 -1.79 15.80
C ILE A 154 -7.88 -1.06 15.76
N TYR A 155 -7.95 0.26 15.51
CA TYR A 155 -6.80 1.13 15.33
C TYR A 155 -6.85 2.31 16.29
N ASP A 156 -5.81 2.48 17.11
CA ASP A 156 -5.67 3.67 17.97
C ASP A 156 -4.80 4.71 17.26
N GLU A 157 -5.40 5.79 16.79
CA GLU A 157 -4.73 6.87 16.07
C GLU A 157 -3.91 7.82 16.96
N ASN A 158 -4.04 7.73 18.30
CA ASN A 158 -3.36 8.63 19.23
C ASN A 158 -1.95 8.15 19.58
N ILE A 159 -1.65 6.88 19.36
CA ILE A 159 -0.33 6.31 19.60
C ILE A 159 0.66 6.80 18.53
N LYS A 160 1.90 7.00 18.92
CA LYS A 160 3.02 7.22 17.99
C LYS A 160 4.05 6.14 18.24
N GLU A 161 4.51 5.52 17.18
CA GLU A 161 5.56 4.50 17.20
C GLU A 161 6.67 4.86 16.22
N VAL A 162 7.87 4.37 16.50
CA VAL A 162 8.99 4.41 15.57
C VAL A 162 9.23 2.97 15.11
N ILE A 163 9.37 2.78 13.82
CA ILE A 163 9.73 1.47 13.26
C ILE A 163 11.15 1.15 13.74
N ASN A 164 11.30 0.02 14.41
CA ASN A 164 12.59 -0.51 14.84
C ASN A 164 12.77 -1.88 14.17
N ASP A 165 13.22 -1.85 12.93
CA ASP A 165 13.36 -3.03 12.06
C ASP A 165 14.49 -2.76 11.07
N SER A 166 15.71 -3.10 11.48
CA SER A 166 16.94 -2.87 10.69
C SER A 166 16.99 -3.57 9.33
N GLU A 167 16.08 -4.51 9.08
CA GLU A 167 15.94 -5.18 7.78
C GLU A 167 14.95 -4.45 6.86
N SER A 168 14.24 -3.46 7.38
CA SER A 168 13.24 -2.70 6.64
C SER A 168 13.79 -1.38 6.12
N ILE A 169 13.43 -1.02 4.89
CA ILE A 169 13.70 0.34 4.35
C ILE A 169 12.90 1.43 5.09
N TYR A 170 11.99 1.06 5.95
CA TYR A 170 11.18 1.98 6.77
C TYR A 170 11.75 2.16 8.18
N ASP A 171 12.88 1.54 8.51
CA ASP A 171 13.52 1.66 9.83
C ASP A 171 13.72 3.14 10.23
N GLY A 172 13.52 3.43 11.50
CA GLY A 172 13.61 4.79 12.05
C GLY A 172 12.45 5.73 11.71
N LYS A 173 11.50 5.35 10.83
CA LYS A 173 10.34 6.21 10.51
C LYS A 173 9.34 6.24 11.66
N SER A 174 8.87 7.45 11.97
CA SER A 174 7.74 7.64 12.89
C SER A 174 6.42 7.31 12.19
N MET A 175 5.60 6.54 12.88
CA MET A 175 4.24 6.21 12.44
C MET A 175 3.20 6.75 13.43
N LYS A 176 2.09 7.25 12.91
CA LYS A 176 0.92 7.64 13.67
C LYS A 176 -0.05 6.46 13.75
N GLY A 177 -0.43 6.10 14.96
CA GLY A 177 -1.40 5.06 15.27
C GLY A 177 -0.81 3.67 15.36
N LYS A 178 -1.63 2.78 15.95
CA LYS A 178 -1.29 1.37 16.19
C LYS A 178 -2.48 0.46 15.95
N ILE A 179 -2.22 -0.71 15.37
CA ILE A 179 -3.22 -1.78 15.28
C ILE A 179 -3.27 -2.48 16.63
N GLU A 180 -4.41 -2.37 17.31
CA GLU A 180 -4.64 -2.98 18.63
C GLU A 180 -5.21 -4.39 18.49
N LYS A 181 -6.21 -4.59 17.62
CA LYS A 181 -6.86 -5.89 17.43
C LYS A 181 -7.22 -6.12 15.97
N VAL A 182 -7.15 -7.38 15.55
CA VAL A 182 -7.62 -7.82 14.24
C VAL A 182 -8.59 -8.97 14.42
N PHE A 183 -9.78 -8.81 13.85
CA PHE A 183 -10.80 -9.85 13.80
C PHE A 183 -10.95 -10.36 12.37
N LEU A 184 -11.04 -11.67 12.23
CA LEU A 184 -11.38 -12.34 10.98
C LEU A 184 -12.68 -13.12 11.20
N ARG A 185 -13.73 -12.72 10.48
CA ARG A 185 -15.09 -13.31 10.63
C ARG A 185 -15.57 -13.35 12.09
N GLY A 186 -15.33 -12.26 12.82
CA GLY A 186 -15.73 -12.10 14.21
C GLY A 186 -14.80 -12.77 15.23
N LYS A 187 -13.80 -13.54 14.79
CA LYS A 187 -12.80 -14.17 15.67
C LYS A 187 -11.58 -13.31 15.81
N LEU A 188 -11.13 -13.04 17.03
CA LEU A 188 -9.89 -12.33 17.32
C LEU A 188 -8.70 -13.20 16.86
N ILE A 189 -7.92 -12.71 15.89
CA ILE A 189 -6.79 -13.42 15.28
C ILE A 189 -5.44 -12.78 15.59
N ALA A 190 -5.43 -11.49 15.97
CA ALA A 190 -4.22 -10.82 16.43
C ALA A 190 -4.56 -9.71 17.44
N GLU A 191 -3.69 -9.49 18.39
CA GLU A 191 -3.80 -8.45 19.41
C GLU A 191 -2.41 -7.92 19.77
N LYS A 192 -2.26 -6.57 19.79
CA LYS A 192 -1.03 -5.86 20.17
C LYS A 192 0.24 -6.43 19.49
N GLY A 193 0.15 -6.68 18.19
CA GLY A 193 1.25 -7.20 17.38
C GLY A 193 1.52 -8.71 17.52
N LYS A 194 0.75 -9.44 18.36
CA LYS A 194 0.87 -10.90 18.50
C LYS A 194 -0.20 -11.60 17.67
N VAL A 195 0.21 -12.53 16.81
CA VAL A 195 -0.69 -13.42 16.10
C VAL A 195 -1.17 -14.51 17.04
N LEU A 196 -2.49 -14.67 17.17
CA LEU A 196 -3.14 -15.67 18.03
C LEU A 196 -3.61 -16.88 17.19
N GLU A 197 -4.00 -16.65 15.95
CA GLU A 197 -4.46 -17.68 15.02
C GLU A 197 -4.18 -17.25 13.58
N SER A 198 -3.85 -18.21 12.71
CA SER A 198 -3.49 -17.99 11.30
C SER A 198 -4.36 -18.83 10.35
N LYS A 199 -5.68 -18.87 10.57
CA LYS A 199 -6.62 -19.59 9.69
C LYS A 199 -7.35 -18.61 8.78
N GLY A 200 -7.08 -18.72 7.48
CA GLY A 200 -7.84 -18.07 6.43
C GLY A 200 -8.83 -19.03 5.75
N SER A 201 -9.76 -18.49 5.00
CA SER A 201 -10.61 -19.25 4.09
C SER A 201 -10.88 -18.45 2.82
N TYR A 202 -11.02 -19.16 1.73
CA TYR A 202 -11.32 -18.56 0.43
C TYR A 202 -12.67 -17.82 0.46
N VAL A 203 -12.73 -16.70 -0.27
CA VAL A 203 -13.95 -15.92 -0.45
C VAL A 203 -14.28 -15.90 -1.94
N ASN A 204 -15.45 -16.41 -2.31
CA ASN A 204 -15.93 -16.32 -3.68
C ASN A 204 -16.30 -14.89 -4.03
N ARG A 205 -16.06 -14.50 -5.28
CA ARG A 205 -16.61 -13.27 -5.85
C ARG A 205 -18.11 -13.45 -6.10
N ASN A 206 -18.83 -12.39 -5.93
CA ASN A 206 -20.25 -12.31 -6.33
C ASN A 206 -20.36 -11.99 -7.82
#